data_0a96ee2e2dfee6c883e45ee7ba4b5f51
#
_entry.id   0a96ee2e2dfee6c883e45ee7ba4b5f51
#
_cell.length_a   1.000
_cell.length_b   1.000
_cell.length_c   1.000
_cell.angle_alpha   90.00
_cell.angle_beta   90.00
_cell.angle_gamma   90.00
#
_symmetry.space_group_name_H-M   'P 1'
#
loop_
_entity.id
_entity.type
_entity.pdbx_description
1 polymer ?
#
loop_
_entity_poly.entity_id
_entity_poly.type
_entity_poly.pdbx_seq_one_letter_code
_entity_poly.pdbx_strand_id
1 'polypeptide(L)'
;MNKRNSFIKTRFDLCSGCGLCQLACSFQLLGGYNPHRALIQITHKSENLYHFPIVCSQCQNPYCANICPVKAIERNPETDALVIDHKKCIGCGLCTQYCPTDMVTIDPELKKSVKCDLCNGDPSCVKACPTGALKIAFTNSPKESDNE
;
A
#
# COMPACT_ATOMS: atom_id res chain seq x y z
N MET A 1 0.97 18.29 17.93
CA MET A 1 0.13 17.87 16.80
C MET A 1 0.14 16.34 16.75
N ASN A 2 -1.01 15.73 16.97
CA ASN A 2 -1.15 14.27 16.84
C ASN A 2 -0.97 13.87 15.38
N LYS A 3 0.20 13.36 15.02
CA LYS A 3 0.42 12.76 13.72
C LYS A 3 -0.46 11.53 13.61
N ARG A 4 -1.53 11.63 12.84
CA ARG A 4 -2.42 10.51 12.53
C ARG A 4 -1.78 9.69 11.42
N ASN A 5 -1.15 8.59 11.77
CA ASN A 5 -0.63 7.66 10.77
C ASN A 5 -1.82 7.03 10.03
N SER A 6 -2.04 7.43 8.80
CA SER A 6 -3.08 6.84 7.94
C SER A 6 -2.54 5.59 7.24
N PHE A 7 -3.36 4.57 7.15
CA PHE A 7 -3.06 3.32 6.45
C PHE A 7 -4.35 2.67 5.95
N ILE A 8 -4.24 1.70 5.07
CA ILE A 8 -5.38 0.91 4.62
C ILE A 8 -5.52 -0.31 5.53
N LYS A 9 -6.61 -0.38 6.28
CA LYS A 9 -7.00 -1.57 7.05
C LYS A 9 -7.64 -2.57 6.09
N THR A 10 -7.18 -3.81 6.15
CA THR A 10 -7.68 -4.91 5.32
C THR A 10 -8.45 -5.91 6.17
N ARG A 11 -9.57 -6.41 5.63
CA ARG A 11 -10.38 -7.47 6.24
C ARG A 11 -10.51 -8.63 5.26
N PHE A 12 -9.82 -9.72 5.54
CA PHE A 12 -9.85 -10.91 4.68
C PHE A 12 -11.21 -11.61 4.68
N ASP A 13 -11.94 -11.54 5.80
CA ASP A 13 -13.28 -12.12 5.97
C ASP A 13 -14.34 -11.48 5.04
N LEU A 14 -14.12 -10.26 4.60
CA LEU A 14 -14.97 -9.54 3.65
C LEU A 14 -14.46 -9.58 2.21
N CYS A 15 -13.23 -9.99 1.99
CA CYS A 15 -12.63 -10.00 0.66
C CYS A 15 -13.19 -11.15 -0.18
N SER A 16 -13.75 -10.83 -1.35
CA SER A 16 -14.27 -11.81 -2.32
C SER A 16 -13.24 -12.27 -3.36
N GLY A 17 -12.04 -11.71 -3.35
CA GLY A 17 -11.00 -12.00 -4.34
C GLY A 17 -11.27 -11.44 -5.73
N CYS A 18 -12.19 -10.49 -5.88
CA CYS A 18 -12.64 -9.98 -7.18
C CYS A 18 -11.56 -9.22 -7.99
N GLY A 19 -10.48 -8.74 -7.33
CA GLY A 19 -9.38 -8.05 -7.99
C GLY A 19 -9.65 -6.60 -8.42
N LEU A 20 -10.80 -6.03 -8.12
CA LEU A 20 -11.14 -4.64 -8.49
C LEU A 20 -10.17 -3.63 -7.87
N CYS A 21 -9.70 -3.88 -6.65
CA CYS A 21 -8.70 -3.05 -5.99
C CYS A 21 -7.37 -3.03 -6.75
N GLN A 22 -6.94 -4.18 -7.29
CA GLN A 22 -5.72 -4.29 -8.10
C GLN A 22 -5.88 -3.55 -9.44
N LEU A 23 -7.03 -3.65 -10.08
CA LEU A 23 -7.32 -2.91 -11.31
C LEU A 23 -7.33 -1.40 -11.06
N ALA A 24 -8.01 -0.94 -10.02
CA ALA A 24 -8.06 0.47 -9.66
C ALA A 24 -6.68 1.04 -9.30
N CYS A 25 -5.88 0.29 -8.53
CA CYS A 25 -4.52 0.67 -8.17
C CYS A 25 -3.61 0.77 -9.41
N SER A 26 -3.64 -0.22 -10.30
CA SER A 26 -2.83 -0.22 -11.51
C SER A 26 -3.22 0.91 -12.46
N PHE A 27 -4.49 1.20 -12.59
CA PHE A 27 -4.96 2.32 -13.40
C PHE A 27 -4.46 3.67 -12.84
N GLN A 28 -4.52 3.86 -11.53
CA GLN A 28 -4.02 5.07 -10.88
C GLN A 28 -2.51 5.24 -11.05
N LEU A 29 -1.77 4.13 -11.01
CA LEU A 29 -0.31 4.13 -11.10
C LEU A 29 0.19 4.28 -12.55
N LEU A 30 -0.45 3.61 -13.50
CA LEU A 30 0.06 3.43 -14.87
C LEU A 30 -0.80 4.09 -15.95
N GLY A 31 -2.02 4.52 -15.62
CA GLY A 31 -3.02 4.93 -16.61
C GLY A 31 -3.58 3.76 -17.44
N GLY A 32 -3.33 2.51 -17.02
CA GLY A 32 -3.77 1.30 -17.70
C GLY A 32 -3.99 0.15 -16.71
N TYR A 33 -4.61 -0.92 -17.17
CA TYR A 33 -4.98 -2.06 -16.32
C TYR A 33 -3.92 -3.17 -16.41
N ASN A 34 -3.13 -3.29 -15.36
CA ASN A 34 -2.19 -4.39 -15.17
C ASN A 34 -2.15 -4.78 -13.68
N PRO A 35 -2.96 -5.73 -13.24
CA PRO A 35 -3.08 -6.09 -11.82
C PRO A 35 -1.77 -6.62 -11.23
N HIS A 36 -0.87 -7.18 -12.04
CA HIS A 36 0.45 -7.64 -11.55
C HIS A 36 1.37 -6.48 -11.13
N ARG A 37 1.14 -5.29 -11.64
CA ARG A 37 1.90 -4.09 -11.26
C ARG A 37 1.21 -3.24 -10.19
N ALA A 38 0.04 -3.66 -9.71
CA ALA A 38 -0.65 -2.98 -8.63
C ALA A 38 0.16 -3.04 -7.32
N LEU A 39 0.08 -1.99 -6.54
CA LEU A 39 0.74 -1.89 -5.23
C LEU A 39 -0.11 -2.46 -4.09
N ILE A 40 -1.26 -2.99 -4.39
CA ILE A 40 -2.07 -3.88 -3.57
C ILE A 40 -2.14 -5.23 -4.27
N GLN A 41 -1.94 -6.30 -3.53
CA GLN A 41 -2.00 -7.66 -4.06
C GLN A 41 -2.96 -8.51 -3.24
N ILE A 42 -3.67 -9.41 -3.91
CA ILE A 42 -4.54 -10.39 -3.25
C ILE A 42 -3.85 -11.75 -3.29
N THR A 43 -3.57 -12.29 -2.11
CA THR A 43 -3.06 -13.66 -1.97
C THR A 43 -4.23 -14.60 -1.76
N HIS A 44 -4.28 -15.67 -2.54
CA HIS A 44 -5.29 -16.72 -2.45
C HIS A 44 -4.71 -17.91 -1.69
N LYS A 45 -5.47 -18.46 -0.75
CA LYS A 45 -5.08 -19.64 0.03
C LYS A 45 -6.20 -20.68 0.03
N SER A 46 -5.85 -21.93 0.34
CA SER A 46 -6.78 -23.04 0.45
C SER A 46 -7.68 -23.20 -0.79
N GLU A 47 -7.05 -23.41 -1.94
CA GLU A 47 -7.78 -23.61 -3.23
C GLU A 47 -8.74 -22.46 -3.56
N ASN A 48 -8.32 -21.23 -3.28
CA ASN A 48 -9.10 -20.00 -3.49
C ASN A 48 -10.34 -19.85 -2.59
N LEU A 49 -10.35 -20.49 -1.43
CA LEU A 49 -11.39 -20.27 -0.43
C LEU A 49 -11.18 -18.99 0.38
N TYR A 50 -9.92 -18.60 0.56
CA TYR A 50 -9.57 -17.40 1.33
C TYR A 50 -8.77 -16.42 0.47
N HIS A 51 -9.10 -15.15 0.61
CA HIS A 51 -8.47 -14.05 -0.12
C HIS A 51 -7.94 -13.02 0.85
N PHE A 52 -6.64 -12.77 0.77
CA PHE A 52 -5.95 -11.83 1.67
C PHE A 52 -5.44 -10.64 0.86
N PRO A 53 -6.11 -9.48 0.93
CA PRO A 53 -5.57 -8.26 0.36
C PRO A 53 -4.38 -7.78 1.19
N ILE A 54 -3.25 -7.59 0.56
CA ILE A 54 -2.01 -7.12 1.18
C ILE A 54 -1.61 -5.80 0.54
N VAL A 55 -1.39 -4.81 1.37
CA VAL A 55 -0.99 -3.45 0.96
C VAL A 55 0.01 -2.90 1.97
N CYS A 56 0.74 -1.87 1.58
CA CYS A 56 1.71 -1.20 2.45
C CYS A 56 1.07 -0.74 3.77
N SER A 57 1.67 -1.15 4.88
CA SER A 57 1.18 -0.84 6.24
C SER A 57 1.47 0.60 6.67
N GLN A 58 2.14 1.42 5.85
CA GLN A 58 2.53 2.79 6.20
C GLN A 58 3.20 2.88 7.58
N CYS A 59 4.20 2.02 7.82
CA CYS A 59 4.82 1.78 9.12
C CYS A 59 5.18 3.07 9.86
N GLN A 60 4.96 3.11 11.18
CA GLN A 60 5.39 4.24 12.03
C GLN A 60 6.92 4.36 12.07
N ASN A 61 7.61 3.22 12.15
CA ASN A 61 9.05 3.13 12.00
C ASN A 61 9.36 2.42 10.68
N PRO A 62 9.44 3.15 9.56
CA PRO A 62 9.50 2.55 8.24
C PRO A 62 10.90 2.01 7.93
N TYR A 63 11.03 0.69 7.82
CA TYR A 63 12.28 0.04 7.43
C TYR A 63 12.80 0.52 6.08
N CYS A 64 11.90 0.69 5.11
CA CYS A 64 12.24 1.17 3.77
C CYS A 64 12.85 2.58 3.77
N ALA A 65 12.34 3.48 4.59
CA ALA A 65 12.89 4.83 4.72
C ALA A 65 14.22 4.83 5.47
N ASN A 66 14.33 4.00 6.53
CA ASN A 66 15.53 3.92 7.36
C ASN A 66 16.73 3.34 6.61
N ILE A 67 16.51 2.37 5.71
CA ILE A 67 17.58 1.74 4.93
C ILE A 67 17.98 2.54 3.68
N CYS A 68 17.18 3.51 3.27
CA CYS A 68 17.41 4.24 2.02
C CYS A 68 18.67 5.13 2.13
N PRO A 69 19.73 4.86 1.34
CA PRO A 69 21.00 5.59 1.44
C PRO A 69 20.89 7.05 0.97
N VAL A 70 19.95 7.34 0.11
CA VAL A 70 19.73 8.68 -0.47
C VAL A 70 18.53 9.39 0.17
N LYS A 71 17.90 8.79 1.17
CA LYS A 71 16.73 9.33 1.88
C LYS A 71 15.62 9.78 0.92
N ALA A 72 15.33 8.93 -0.07
CA ALA A 72 14.29 9.19 -1.07
C ALA A 72 12.87 8.91 -0.55
N ILE A 73 12.74 8.25 0.61
CA ILE A 73 11.45 7.87 1.18
C ILE A 73 11.18 8.77 2.38
N GLU A 74 10.18 9.61 2.25
CA GLU A 74 9.80 10.59 3.27
C GLU A 74 8.28 10.52 3.52
N ARG A 75 7.87 11.02 4.67
CA ARG A 75 6.44 11.11 5.01
C ARG A 75 5.87 12.42 4.48
N ASN A 76 4.79 12.33 3.72
CA ASN A 76 4.08 13.50 3.22
C ASN A 76 3.39 14.21 4.40
N PRO A 77 3.63 15.51 4.63
CA PRO A 77 3.06 16.24 5.75
C PRO A 77 1.55 16.43 5.68
N GLU A 78 0.97 16.36 4.49
CA GLU A 78 -0.48 16.56 4.28
C GLU A 78 -1.26 15.27 4.45
N THR A 79 -0.79 14.18 3.83
CA THR A 79 -1.50 12.89 3.81
C THR A 79 -0.98 11.90 4.85
N ASP A 80 0.17 12.21 5.46
CA ASP A 80 0.92 11.33 6.36
C ASP A 80 1.35 9.98 5.74
N ALA A 81 1.23 9.85 4.43
CA ALA A 81 1.70 8.68 3.69
C ALA A 81 3.21 8.72 3.47
N LEU A 82 3.84 7.55 3.50
CA LEU A 82 5.24 7.41 3.09
C LEU A 82 5.31 7.41 1.56
N VAL A 83 6.02 8.35 1.00
CA VAL A 83 6.16 8.53 -0.45
C VAL A 83 7.62 8.42 -0.87
N ILE A 84 7.86 7.98 -2.10
CA ILE A 84 9.19 7.91 -2.69
C ILE A 84 9.38 9.10 -3.63
N ASP A 85 10.41 9.90 -3.36
CA ASP A 85 10.86 10.92 -4.29
C ASP A 85 11.69 10.27 -5.40
N HIS A 86 11.11 10.13 -6.58
CA HIS A 86 11.76 9.51 -7.72
C HIS A 86 12.95 10.32 -8.27
N LYS A 87 13.08 11.60 -7.90
CA LYS A 87 14.27 12.41 -8.25
C LYS A 87 15.48 12.00 -7.42
N LYS A 88 15.27 11.65 -6.15
CA LYS A 88 16.32 11.18 -5.25
C LYS A 88 16.60 9.68 -5.40
N CYS A 89 15.59 8.87 -5.73
CA CYS A 89 15.71 7.42 -5.80
C CYS A 89 16.69 6.98 -6.88
N ILE A 90 17.66 6.15 -6.51
CA ILE A 90 18.68 5.58 -7.41
C ILE A 90 18.36 4.16 -7.88
N GLY A 91 17.27 3.56 -7.41
CA GLY A 91 16.87 2.21 -7.80
C GLY A 91 17.72 1.08 -7.21
N CYS A 92 18.41 1.31 -6.09
CA CYS A 92 19.30 0.32 -5.48
C CYS A 92 18.60 -0.94 -4.95
N GLY A 93 17.29 -0.91 -4.73
CA GLY A 93 16.48 -2.06 -4.31
C GLY A 93 16.59 -2.44 -2.83
N LEU A 94 17.33 -1.70 -2.00
CA LEU A 94 17.46 -2.03 -0.57
C LEU A 94 16.10 -1.99 0.13
N CYS A 95 15.26 -1.02 -0.18
CA CYS A 95 13.92 -0.88 0.42
C CYS A 95 13.00 -2.08 0.11
N THR A 96 13.18 -2.73 -1.04
CA THR A 96 12.40 -3.94 -1.38
C THR A 96 12.82 -5.13 -0.54
N GLN A 97 14.12 -5.26 -0.24
CA GLN A 97 14.64 -6.39 0.56
C GLN A 97 14.28 -6.26 2.05
N TYR A 98 14.18 -5.06 2.55
CA TYR A 98 13.90 -4.79 3.98
C TYR A 98 12.43 -4.54 4.31
N CYS A 99 11.55 -4.55 3.32
CA CYS A 99 10.11 -4.43 3.58
C CYS A 99 9.57 -5.74 4.16
N PRO A 100 8.99 -5.74 5.37
CA PRO A 100 8.51 -6.98 6.01
C PRO A 100 7.30 -7.59 5.31
N THR A 101 6.60 -6.82 4.48
CA THR A 101 5.41 -7.27 3.74
C THR A 101 5.62 -7.35 2.23
N ASP A 102 6.84 -7.14 1.76
CA ASP A 102 7.21 -7.13 0.32
C ASP A 102 6.37 -6.17 -0.54
N MET A 103 5.94 -5.06 0.05
CA MET A 103 5.06 -4.10 -0.63
C MET A 103 5.80 -2.95 -1.30
N VAL A 104 7.12 -2.98 -1.32
CA VAL A 104 7.96 -2.07 -2.11
C VAL A 104 8.56 -2.86 -3.27
N THR A 105 8.36 -2.39 -4.48
CA THR A 105 8.82 -3.06 -5.70
C THR A 105 9.64 -2.12 -6.57
N ILE A 106 10.39 -2.67 -7.51
CA ILE A 106 11.09 -1.89 -8.54
C ILE A 106 10.21 -1.83 -9.79
N ASP A 107 9.90 -0.64 -10.23
CA ASP A 107 9.22 -0.44 -11.51
C ASP A 107 10.17 -0.80 -12.67
N PRO A 108 9.76 -1.70 -13.56
CA PRO A 108 10.64 -2.17 -14.63
C PRO A 108 10.96 -1.12 -15.70
N GLU A 109 10.10 -0.12 -15.85
CA GLU A 109 10.30 0.96 -16.82
C GLU A 109 11.09 2.12 -16.21
N LEU A 110 10.70 2.57 -15.03
CA LEU A 110 11.40 3.65 -14.32
C LEU A 110 12.72 3.20 -13.71
N LYS A 111 12.88 1.89 -13.46
CA LYS A 111 14.01 1.29 -12.73
C LYS A 111 14.24 1.94 -11.36
N LYS A 112 13.16 2.33 -10.72
CA LYS A 112 13.11 2.96 -9.40
C LYS A 112 12.10 2.27 -8.52
N SER A 113 12.27 2.39 -7.22
CA SER A 113 11.34 1.81 -6.26
C SER A 113 9.98 2.51 -6.32
N VAL A 114 8.92 1.72 -6.21
CA VAL A 114 7.54 2.19 -6.10
C VAL A 114 6.87 1.53 -4.90
N LYS A 115 6.00 2.24 -4.24
CA LYS A 115 5.20 1.77 -3.11
C LYS A 115 3.89 2.55 -3.03
N CYS A 116 2.94 2.02 -2.28
CA CYS A 116 1.67 2.68 -2.01
C CYS A 116 1.88 4.03 -1.31
N ASP A 117 1.35 5.08 -1.87
CA ASP A 117 1.34 6.45 -1.36
C ASP A 117 -0.05 6.89 -0.87
N LEU A 118 -0.98 5.94 -0.71
CA LEU A 118 -2.40 6.18 -0.41
C LEU A 118 -3.12 7.02 -1.48
N CYS A 119 -2.64 7.01 -2.71
CA CYS A 119 -3.18 7.82 -3.81
C CYS A 119 -3.37 9.29 -3.40
N ASN A 120 -2.36 9.85 -2.74
CA ASN A 120 -2.37 11.21 -2.24
C ASN A 120 -3.49 11.51 -1.22
N GLY A 121 -3.85 10.52 -0.43
CA GLY A 121 -4.87 10.61 0.63
C GLY A 121 -6.28 10.16 0.22
N ASP A 122 -6.47 9.74 -1.04
CA ASP A 122 -7.76 9.30 -1.57
C ASP A 122 -7.62 7.96 -2.31
N PRO A 123 -7.44 6.85 -1.60
CA PRO A 123 -7.07 5.56 -2.20
C PRO A 123 -8.16 4.98 -3.10
N SER A 124 -7.82 4.80 -4.37
CA SER A 124 -8.71 4.26 -5.40
C SER A 124 -9.12 2.80 -5.12
N CYS A 125 -8.23 2.01 -4.52
CA CYS A 125 -8.53 0.63 -4.14
C CYS A 125 -9.64 0.52 -3.10
N VAL A 126 -9.67 1.43 -2.13
CA VAL A 126 -10.73 1.49 -1.11
C VAL A 126 -12.08 1.84 -1.74
N LYS A 127 -12.10 2.80 -2.64
CA LYS A 127 -13.31 3.19 -3.38
C LYS A 127 -13.84 2.08 -4.27
N ALA A 128 -12.95 1.31 -4.89
CA ALA A 128 -13.32 0.22 -5.80
C ALA A 128 -13.77 -1.04 -5.08
N CYS A 129 -13.52 -1.20 -3.80
CA CYS A 129 -13.84 -2.41 -3.05
C CYS A 129 -15.36 -2.51 -2.79
N PRO A 130 -16.07 -3.48 -3.41
CA PRO A 130 -17.53 -3.57 -3.29
C PRO A 130 -17.99 -4.15 -1.95
N THR A 131 -17.12 -4.89 -1.25
CA THR A 131 -17.45 -5.59 -0.01
C THR A 131 -17.07 -4.82 1.26
N GLY A 132 -16.36 -3.69 1.11
CA GLY A 132 -15.83 -2.95 2.24
C GLY A 132 -14.67 -3.63 2.96
N ALA A 133 -13.99 -4.57 2.30
CA ALA A 133 -12.80 -5.26 2.83
C ALA A 133 -11.61 -4.31 3.04
N LEU A 134 -11.60 -3.16 2.38
CA LEU A 134 -10.56 -2.15 2.48
C LEU A 134 -11.16 -0.86 3.04
N LYS A 135 -10.53 -0.31 4.07
CA LYS A 135 -10.90 0.97 4.68
C LYS A 135 -9.67 1.79 5.03
N ILE A 136 -9.77 3.11 4.95
CA ILE A 136 -8.76 3.99 5.54
C ILE A 136 -8.91 3.95 7.05
N ALA A 137 -7.81 3.75 7.75
CA ALA A 137 -7.73 3.78 9.21
C ALA A 137 -6.59 4.70 9.67
N PHE A 138 -6.66 5.10 10.92
CA PHE A 138 -5.66 5.96 11.56
C PHE A 138 -5.20 5.30 12.86
N THR A 139 -3.92 5.34 13.15
CA THR A 139 -3.35 4.67 14.33
C THR A 139 -3.92 5.18 15.67
N ASN A 140 -4.45 6.39 15.69
CA ASN A 140 -5.05 7.01 16.88
C ASN A 140 -6.59 6.91 16.90
N SER A 141 -7.20 6.13 16.02
CA SER A 141 -8.64 5.83 16.14
C SER A 141 -8.85 4.92 17.36
N PRO A 142 -9.85 5.20 18.22
CA PRO A 142 -10.23 4.24 19.24
C PRO A 142 -10.54 2.91 18.52
N LYS A 143 -10.08 1.82 19.11
CA LYS A 143 -10.35 0.48 18.58
C LYS A 143 -11.87 0.36 18.42
N GLU A 144 -12.33 0.39 17.18
CA GLU A 144 -13.68 -0.10 16.91
C GLU A 144 -13.68 -1.54 17.40
N SER A 145 -14.47 -1.79 18.44
CA SER A 145 -14.71 -3.13 18.93
C SER A 145 -15.24 -3.94 17.75
N ASP A 146 -14.47 -4.93 17.34
CA ASP A 146 -14.93 -5.97 16.41
C ASP A 146 -16.04 -6.76 17.11
N ASN A 147 -17.24 -6.20 17.17
CA ASN A 147 -18.44 -6.93 17.54
C ASN A 147 -19.07 -7.42 16.25
N GLU A 148 -18.92 -8.75 16.05
CA GLU A 148 -19.72 -9.73 15.30
C GLU A 148 -20.35 -9.26 13.98
#